data_662f0691fbf8c92aba23217f9c78b1c7
#
_entry.id   662f0691fbf8c92aba23217f9c78b1c7
#
_cell.length_a   1.000
_cell.length_b   1.000
_cell.length_c   1.000
_cell.angle_alpha   90.00
_cell.angle_beta   90.00
_cell.angle_gamma   90.00
#
_symmetry.space_group_name_H-M   'P 1'
#
loop_
_entity.id
_entity.type
_entity.pdbx_description
1 polymer ?
#
loop_
_entity_poly.entity_id
_entity_poly.type
_entity_poly.pdbx_seq_one_letter_code
_entity_poly.pdbx_strand_id
1 'polypeptide(L)'
;MTEPLNIFGVAVEGDADAPAGYGCRTAELGPLLGAERLGASVYELDPGDSVCPYHYENTEEEWLLVLTGTPTLRDPEGEHELAPGDLLCFGMGPGGAHKVTNRSDAAVRIVMLSTIPETRIADSGDPITITVYPDSDKVSVWPPGKRFRMSDGVGYWDGEL
;
A
#
# COMPACT_ATOMS: atom_id res chain seq x y z
N MET A 1 -13.18 23.71 -9.99
CA MET A 1 -13.09 23.13 -8.64
C MET A 1 -13.67 21.74 -8.74
N THR A 2 -12.95 20.74 -8.25
CA THR A 2 -13.46 19.36 -8.10
C THR A 2 -14.59 19.35 -7.09
N GLU A 3 -15.66 18.58 -7.34
CA GLU A 3 -16.70 18.37 -6.34
C GLU A 3 -16.11 17.62 -5.12
N PRO A 4 -16.58 17.94 -3.90
CA PRO A 4 -16.10 17.23 -2.72
C PRO A 4 -16.52 15.75 -2.77
N LEU A 5 -15.59 14.87 -2.45
CA LEU A 5 -15.82 13.44 -2.37
C LEU A 5 -15.97 13.03 -0.90
N ASN A 6 -17.03 12.28 -0.57
CA ASN A 6 -17.22 11.76 0.79
C ASN A 6 -16.55 10.39 0.93
N ILE A 7 -15.45 10.34 1.69
CA ILE A 7 -14.67 9.11 1.91
C ILE A 7 -15.42 8.00 2.65
N PHE A 8 -16.51 8.32 3.35
CA PHE A 8 -17.39 7.33 3.97
C PHE A 8 -18.39 6.74 3.00
N GLY A 9 -18.72 7.45 1.91
CA GLY A 9 -19.75 7.07 0.94
C GLY A 9 -19.21 6.64 -0.43
N VAL A 10 -17.91 6.74 -0.68
CA VAL A 10 -17.34 6.30 -1.96
C VAL A 10 -17.48 4.79 -2.10
N ALA A 11 -17.95 4.35 -3.28
CA ALA A 11 -18.04 2.93 -3.61
C ALA A 11 -16.62 2.34 -3.74
N VAL A 12 -16.45 1.13 -3.22
CA VAL A 12 -15.20 0.37 -3.28
C VAL A 12 -15.42 -0.90 -4.09
N GLU A 13 -14.42 -1.33 -4.83
CA GLU A 13 -14.46 -2.53 -5.67
C GLU A 13 -13.39 -3.52 -5.23
N GLY A 14 -13.70 -4.80 -5.24
CA GLY A 14 -12.80 -5.88 -4.89
C GLY A 14 -12.21 -6.56 -6.13
N ASP A 15 -11.07 -7.20 -5.94
CA ASP A 15 -10.49 -8.10 -6.93
C ASP A 15 -11.02 -9.53 -6.70
N ALA A 16 -11.76 -10.06 -7.68
CA ALA A 16 -12.35 -11.40 -7.61
C ALA A 16 -11.28 -12.52 -7.61
N ASP A 17 -10.07 -12.22 -8.08
CA ASP A 17 -8.94 -13.15 -8.14
C ASP A 17 -7.99 -13.00 -6.93
N ALA A 18 -8.32 -12.14 -5.96
CA ALA A 18 -7.52 -11.95 -4.77
C ALA A 18 -7.41 -13.26 -3.97
N PRO A 19 -6.21 -13.62 -3.49
CA PRO A 19 -6.05 -14.80 -2.65
C PRO A 19 -6.74 -14.61 -1.30
N ALA A 20 -7.10 -15.71 -0.65
CA ALA A 20 -7.72 -15.68 0.68
C ALA A 20 -6.90 -14.85 1.67
N GLY A 21 -7.56 -13.97 2.42
CA GLY A 21 -6.95 -13.02 3.36
C GLY A 21 -6.44 -11.71 2.73
N TYR A 22 -6.75 -11.48 1.45
CA TYR A 22 -6.44 -10.25 0.71
C TYR A 22 -7.61 -9.75 -0.14
N GLY A 23 -8.84 -10.09 0.25
CA GLY A 23 -10.07 -9.72 -0.45
C GLY A 23 -10.53 -8.29 -0.19
N CYS A 24 -9.65 -7.38 0.23
CA CYS A 24 -10.03 -6.00 0.49
C CYS A 24 -10.64 -5.32 -0.75
N ARG A 25 -11.61 -4.45 -0.51
CA ARG A 25 -12.20 -3.60 -1.54
C ARG A 25 -11.54 -2.23 -1.49
N THR A 26 -11.32 -1.60 -2.64
CA THR A 26 -10.62 -0.31 -2.73
C THR A 26 -11.30 0.66 -3.68
N ALA A 27 -11.05 1.94 -3.45
CA ALA A 27 -11.31 3.02 -4.39
C ALA A 27 -10.11 3.97 -4.43
N GLU A 28 -9.53 4.15 -5.61
CA GLU A 28 -8.47 5.13 -5.83
C GLU A 28 -9.08 6.54 -5.89
N LEU A 29 -8.73 7.39 -4.93
CA LEU A 29 -9.25 8.75 -4.81
C LEU A 29 -8.46 9.75 -5.62
N GLY A 30 -7.15 9.49 -5.82
CA GLY A 30 -6.26 10.40 -6.53
C GLY A 30 -6.80 10.79 -7.91
N PRO A 31 -7.08 9.84 -8.81
CA PRO A 31 -7.67 10.10 -10.13
C PRO A 31 -9.02 10.81 -10.06
N LEU A 32 -9.88 10.44 -9.10
CA LEU A 32 -11.21 11.05 -8.93
C LEU A 32 -11.13 12.53 -8.54
N LEU A 33 -10.09 12.91 -7.82
CA LEU A 33 -9.88 14.28 -7.34
C LEU A 33 -8.88 15.08 -8.20
N GLY A 34 -8.27 14.46 -9.22
CA GLY A 34 -7.26 15.08 -10.08
C GLY A 34 -5.96 15.36 -9.32
N ALA A 35 -5.59 14.51 -8.38
CA ALA A 35 -4.33 14.63 -7.64
C ALA A 35 -3.15 14.20 -8.51
N GLU A 36 -2.04 14.95 -8.44
CA GLU A 36 -0.84 14.71 -9.24
C GLU A 36 0.39 14.32 -8.39
N ARG A 37 0.39 14.66 -7.11
CA ARG A 37 1.55 14.50 -6.21
C ARG A 37 1.28 13.60 -5.01
N LEU A 38 0.02 13.27 -4.76
CA LEU A 38 -0.40 12.37 -3.70
C LEU A 38 -1.27 11.26 -4.29
N GLY A 39 -0.91 10.03 -3.98
CA GLY A 39 -1.82 8.89 -4.04
C GLY A 39 -2.77 8.93 -2.85
N ALA A 40 -4.00 8.50 -3.06
CA ALA A 40 -4.97 8.34 -1.99
C ALA A 40 -5.91 7.20 -2.36
N SER A 41 -6.16 6.30 -1.42
CA SER A 41 -7.10 5.19 -1.60
C SER A 41 -7.89 4.93 -0.32
N VAL A 42 -9.17 4.63 -0.49
CA VAL A 42 -9.99 4.05 0.58
C VAL A 42 -9.93 2.54 0.43
N TYR A 43 -9.75 1.86 1.56
CA TYR A 43 -9.84 0.41 1.65
C TYR A 43 -10.95 0.01 2.63
N GLU A 44 -11.67 -1.04 2.27
CA GLU A 44 -12.61 -1.71 3.14
C GLU A 44 -12.23 -3.18 3.27
N LEU A 45 -12.04 -3.63 4.51
CA LEU A 45 -11.57 -4.96 4.86
C LEU A 45 -12.67 -5.71 5.62
N ASP A 46 -13.08 -6.86 5.10
CA ASP A 46 -13.89 -7.80 5.85
C ASP A 46 -13.06 -8.54 6.91
N PRO A 47 -13.67 -9.17 7.91
CA PRO A 47 -12.94 -9.96 8.90
C PRO A 47 -11.98 -10.98 8.27
N GLY A 48 -10.71 -10.93 8.64
CA GLY A 48 -9.64 -11.80 8.14
C GLY A 48 -8.85 -11.23 6.96
N ASP A 49 -9.31 -10.17 6.31
CA ASP A 49 -8.61 -9.59 5.17
C ASP A 49 -7.50 -8.61 5.58
N SER A 50 -6.52 -8.51 4.70
CA SER A 50 -5.41 -7.55 4.78
C SER A 50 -5.40 -6.67 3.53
N VAL A 51 -4.86 -5.46 3.65
CA VAL A 51 -4.67 -4.56 2.48
C VAL A 51 -3.68 -5.18 1.49
N CYS A 52 -2.52 -5.59 1.98
CA CYS A 52 -1.43 -6.16 1.19
C CYS A 52 -0.50 -7.00 2.09
N PRO A 53 0.48 -7.73 1.53
CA PRO A 53 1.51 -8.38 2.32
C PRO A 53 2.35 -7.39 3.14
N TYR A 54 3.02 -7.85 4.19
CA TYR A 54 3.98 -7.04 4.95
C TYR A 54 5.07 -6.51 4.02
N HIS A 55 5.22 -5.19 3.97
CA HIS A 55 6.10 -4.53 3.01
C HIS A 55 6.60 -3.18 3.54
N TYR A 56 7.58 -2.62 2.84
CA TYR A 56 7.98 -1.22 2.95
C TYR A 56 8.26 -0.63 1.57
N GLU A 57 8.06 0.67 1.49
CA GLU A 57 8.36 1.46 0.29
C GLU A 57 9.76 2.08 0.38
N ASN A 58 10.49 2.08 -0.74
CA ASN A 58 11.79 2.76 -0.84
C ASN A 58 11.71 4.14 -1.50
N THR A 59 10.58 4.45 -2.10
CA THR A 59 10.40 5.65 -2.93
C THR A 59 9.21 6.50 -2.53
N GLU A 60 8.39 6.00 -1.61
CA GLU A 60 7.16 6.64 -1.18
C GLU A 60 7.11 6.70 0.35
N GLU A 61 6.56 7.79 0.88
CA GLU A 61 6.08 7.87 2.25
C GLU A 61 4.59 7.57 2.23
N GLU A 62 4.11 6.73 3.13
CA GLU A 62 2.72 6.36 3.22
C GLU A 62 2.12 6.78 4.55
N TRP A 63 0.83 7.10 4.53
CA TRP A 63 0.06 7.45 5.71
C TRP A 63 -1.19 6.59 5.79
N LEU A 64 -1.56 6.20 6.99
CA LEU A 64 -2.78 5.46 7.31
C LEU A 64 -3.67 6.30 8.22
N LEU A 65 -4.93 6.46 7.85
CA LEU A 65 -5.98 7.02 8.71
C LEU A 65 -7.09 5.97 8.88
N VAL A 66 -7.40 5.61 10.12
CA VAL A 66 -8.53 4.73 10.42
C VAL A 66 -9.82 5.53 10.42
N LEU A 67 -10.78 5.15 9.58
CA LEU A 67 -12.11 5.78 9.51
C LEU A 67 -13.11 5.08 10.42
N THR A 68 -13.20 3.74 10.33
CA THR A 68 -14.12 2.92 11.11
C THR A 68 -13.51 1.55 11.40
N GLY A 69 -13.97 0.93 12.49
CA GLY A 69 -13.49 -0.40 12.92
C GLY A 69 -12.14 -0.34 13.64
N THR A 70 -11.61 -1.51 13.98
CA THR A 70 -10.37 -1.66 14.75
C THR A 70 -9.40 -2.57 14.01
N PRO A 71 -8.66 -2.06 12.99
CA PRO A 71 -7.66 -2.84 12.29
C PRO A 71 -6.46 -3.14 13.19
N THR A 72 -5.77 -4.24 12.90
CA THR A 72 -4.47 -4.57 13.48
C THR A 72 -3.38 -4.12 12.51
N LEU A 73 -2.50 -3.27 12.97
CA LEU A 73 -1.24 -2.92 12.30
C LEU A 73 -0.14 -3.87 12.79
N ARG A 74 0.62 -4.44 11.88
CA ARG A 74 1.94 -5.02 12.14
C ARG A 74 3.00 -4.09 11.58
N ASP A 75 3.97 -3.74 12.42
CA ASP A 75 5.16 -2.95 12.08
C ASP A 75 6.44 -3.65 12.61
N PRO A 76 7.65 -3.04 12.51
CA PRO A 76 8.88 -3.64 13.05
C PRO A 76 8.88 -3.81 14.57
N GLU A 77 8.04 -3.08 15.32
CA GLU A 77 7.96 -3.15 16.77
C GLU A 77 6.95 -4.23 17.25
N GLY A 78 6.07 -4.68 16.36
CA GLY A 78 5.11 -5.73 16.67
C GLY A 78 3.73 -5.53 16.07
N GLU A 79 2.69 -5.96 16.79
CA GLU A 79 1.29 -5.80 16.39
C GLU A 79 0.57 -4.85 17.34
N HIS A 80 -0.21 -3.94 16.75
CA HIS A 80 -0.95 -2.89 17.44
C HIS A 80 -2.39 -2.86 16.95
N GLU A 81 -3.36 -2.83 17.86
CA GLU A 81 -4.75 -2.55 17.50
C GLU A 81 -4.93 -1.04 17.38
N LEU A 82 -5.53 -0.60 16.28
CA LEU A 82 -5.81 0.79 15.99
C LEU A 82 -7.31 1.10 16.19
N ALA A 83 -7.62 2.38 16.42
CA ALA A 83 -8.97 2.89 16.63
C ALA A 83 -9.33 3.97 15.59
N PRO A 84 -10.64 4.23 15.36
CA PRO A 84 -11.08 5.33 14.50
C PRO A 84 -10.46 6.67 14.91
N GLY A 85 -9.86 7.36 13.92
CA GLY A 85 -9.14 8.61 14.12
C GLY A 85 -7.62 8.45 14.30
N ASP A 86 -7.10 7.23 14.50
CA ASP A 86 -5.65 7.02 14.52
C ASP A 86 -5.06 7.34 13.14
N LEU A 87 -3.97 8.11 13.18
CA LEU A 87 -3.22 8.56 12.01
C LEU A 87 -1.75 8.18 12.21
N LEU A 88 -1.21 7.44 11.26
CA LEU A 88 0.18 6.98 11.26
C LEU A 88 0.89 7.36 9.98
N CYS A 89 2.22 7.46 10.05
CA CYS A 89 3.09 7.70 8.91
C CYS A 89 4.16 6.61 8.85
N PHE A 90 4.32 6.01 7.69
CA PHE A 90 5.32 5.01 7.36
C PHE A 90 6.36 5.67 6.46
N GLY A 91 7.55 5.90 7.01
CA GLY A 91 8.67 6.45 6.25
C GLY A 91 9.26 5.42 5.28
N MET A 92 10.04 5.89 4.32
CA MET A 92 10.74 5.04 3.37
C MET A 92 11.72 4.09 4.07
N GLY A 93 11.87 2.88 3.50
CA GLY A 93 12.82 1.87 3.94
C GLY A 93 12.29 0.96 5.07
N PRO A 94 13.15 0.06 5.60
CA PRO A 94 12.72 -1.01 6.52
C PRO A 94 12.04 -0.53 7.80
N GLY A 95 12.33 0.68 8.28
CA GLY A 95 11.70 1.27 9.45
C GLY A 95 10.21 1.61 9.25
N GLY A 96 9.76 1.79 8.02
CA GLY A 96 8.36 2.02 7.66
C GLY A 96 7.61 0.74 7.27
N ALA A 97 8.20 -0.44 7.50
CA ALA A 97 7.56 -1.69 7.12
C ALA A 97 6.24 -1.91 7.86
N HIS A 98 5.19 -2.27 7.13
CA HIS A 98 3.86 -2.42 7.72
C HIS A 98 2.97 -3.43 7.00
N LYS A 99 1.93 -3.88 7.70
CA LYS A 99 0.81 -4.64 7.18
C LYS A 99 -0.43 -4.31 8.00
N VAL A 100 -1.53 -4.01 7.32
CA VAL A 100 -2.83 -3.76 7.96
C VAL A 100 -3.75 -4.95 7.72
N THR A 101 -4.28 -5.53 8.79
CA THR A 101 -5.17 -6.69 8.76
C THR A 101 -6.41 -6.40 9.61
N ASN A 102 -7.57 -6.79 9.15
CA ASN A 102 -8.77 -6.78 9.98
C ASN A 102 -8.88 -8.10 10.77
N ARG A 103 -8.52 -8.07 12.06
CA ARG A 103 -8.68 -9.21 12.98
C ARG A 103 -9.95 -9.12 13.82
N SER A 104 -10.74 -8.07 13.65
CA SER A 104 -12.03 -7.91 14.31
C SER A 104 -13.13 -8.71 13.62
N ASP A 105 -14.32 -8.71 14.20
CA ASP A 105 -15.51 -9.37 13.66
C ASP A 105 -16.42 -8.46 12.84
N ALA A 106 -16.02 -7.21 12.64
CA ALA A 106 -16.76 -6.19 11.86
C ALA A 106 -15.89 -5.63 10.73
N ALA A 107 -16.52 -5.05 9.72
CA ALA A 107 -15.79 -4.41 8.63
C ALA A 107 -14.98 -3.21 9.13
N VAL A 108 -13.78 -3.06 8.57
CA VAL A 108 -12.87 -1.95 8.82
C VAL A 108 -12.79 -1.08 7.57
N ARG A 109 -12.77 0.25 7.75
CA ARG A 109 -12.54 1.18 6.65
C ARG A 109 -11.41 2.14 7.00
N ILE A 110 -10.46 2.25 6.08
CA ILE A 110 -9.26 3.09 6.24
C ILE A 110 -9.01 3.93 4.99
N VAL A 111 -8.21 4.98 5.14
CA VAL A 111 -7.60 5.72 4.02
C VAL A 111 -6.09 5.50 4.10
N MET A 112 -5.49 5.20 2.97
CA MET A 112 -4.04 5.29 2.81
C MET A 112 -3.72 6.41 1.83
N LEU A 113 -2.71 7.20 2.17
CA LEU A 113 -2.14 8.25 1.35
C LEU A 113 -0.70 7.88 1.05
N SER A 114 -0.21 8.21 -0.13
CA SER A 114 1.21 8.04 -0.48
C SER A 114 1.72 9.25 -1.23
N THR A 115 3.00 9.56 -1.07
CA THR A 115 3.67 10.50 -1.95
C THR A 115 3.89 9.85 -3.30
N ILE A 116 3.72 10.61 -4.39
CA ILE A 116 4.08 10.12 -5.73
C ILE A 116 5.54 10.51 -5.99
N PRO A 117 6.46 9.54 -6.23
CA PRO A 117 7.86 9.81 -6.46
C PRO A 117 8.09 10.84 -7.58
N GLU A 118 9.08 11.71 -7.41
CA GLU A 118 9.45 12.68 -8.44
C GLU A 118 10.28 12.06 -9.56
N THR A 119 11.01 10.97 -9.26
CA THR A 119 11.79 10.24 -10.26
C THR A 119 10.88 9.58 -11.28
N ARG A 120 11.11 9.88 -12.55
CA ARG A 120 10.28 9.44 -13.67
C ARG A 120 11.08 8.63 -14.67
N ILE A 121 10.41 7.69 -15.35
CA ILE A 121 10.94 7.05 -16.56
C ILE A 121 10.98 8.10 -17.69
N ALA A 122 12.12 8.24 -18.35
CA ALA A 122 12.35 9.29 -19.35
C ALA A 122 11.33 9.26 -20.50
N ASP A 123 10.94 8.09 -20.97
CA ASP A 123 10.08 7.94 -22.15
C ASP A 123 8.58 8.00 -21.83
N SER A 124 8.13 7.45 -20.68
CA SER A 124 6.71 7.39 -20.33
C SER A 124 6.27 8.48 -19.35
N GLY A 125 7.20 9.04 -18.58
CA GLY A 125 6.89 9.97 -17.50
C GLY A 125 6.31 9.31 -16.25
N ASP A 126 6.24 7.95 -16.20
CA ASP A 126 5.71 7.23 -15.08
C ASP A 126 6.63 7.33 -13.84
N PRO A 127 6.07 7.43 -12.62
CA PRO A 127 6.86 7.41 -11.40
C PRO A 127 7.54 6.03 -11.23
N ILE A 128 8.74 6.03 -10.68
CA ILE A 128 9.43 4.78 -10.32
C ILE A 128 9.13 4.46 -8.87
N THR A 129 8.49 3.31 -8.61
CA THR A 129 8.26 2.82 -7.25
C THR A 129 8.98 1.50 -7.00
N ILE A 130 9.49 1.35 -5.78
CA ILE A 130 10.23 0.15 -5.34
C ILE A 130 9.69 -0.26 -3.98
N THR A 131 8.98 -1.39 -3.97
CA THR A 131 8.38 -1.99 -2.78
C THR A 131 9.13 -3.27 -2.41
N VAL A 132 9.47 -3.46 -1.16
CA VAL A 132 10.12 -4.68 -0.65
C VAL A 132 9.17 -5.43 0.27
N TYR A 133 9.11 -6.76 0.11
CA TYR A 133 8.26 -7.68 0.88
C TYR A 133 9.13 -8.65 1.68
N PRO A 134 9.54 -8.31 2.92
CA PRO A 134 10.50 -9.10 3.68
C PRO A 134 10.07 -10.54 3.94
N ASP A 135 8.78 -10.75 4.30
CA ASP A 135 8.25 -12.08 4.62
C ASP A 135 8.27 -13.05 3.44
N SER A 136 8.28 -12.56 2.21
CA SER A 136 8.20 -13.37 0.99
C SER A 136 9.41 -13.21 0.07
N ASP A 137 10.48 -12.56 0.58
CA ASP A 137 11.75 -12.39 -0.13
C ASP A 137 11.58 -11.80 -1.53
N LYS A 138 10.73 -10.75 -1.66
CA LYS A 138 10.43 -10.14 -2.95
C LYS A 138 10.74 -8.66 -2.97
N VAL A 139 11.09 -8.17 -4.15
CA VAL A 139 11.10 -6.75 -4.51
C VAL A 139 10.20 -6.54 -5.71
N SER A 140 9.36 -5.52 -5.67
CA SER A 140 8.56 -5.04 -6.80
C SER A 140 9.19 -3.77 -7.36
N VAL A 141 9.26 -3.68 -8.66
CA VAL A 141 9.70 -2.46 -9.37
C VAL A 141 8.60 -2.06 -10.34
N TRP A 142 8.15 -0.83 -10.24
CA TRP A 142 7.17 -0.24 -11.16
C TRP A 142 7.72 1.05 -11.76
N PRO A 143 7.56 1.30 -13.08
CA PRO A 143 7.31 0.30 -14.12
C PRO A 143 8.50 -0.65 -14.26
N PRO A 144 8.38 -1.84 -14.82
CA PRO A 144 7.28 -2.41 -15.59
C PRO A 144 6.31 -3.30 -14.80
N GLY A 145 6.21 -3.17 -13.49
CA GLY A 145 5.32 -3.98 -12.66
C GLY A 145 5.82 -5.41 -12.44
N LYS A 146 7.15 -5.60 -12.43
CA LYS A 146 7.77 -6.91 -12.19
C LYS A 146 8.13 -7.09 -10.73
N ARG A 147 8.08 -8.35 -10.30
CA ARG A 147 8.53 -8.78 -8.98
C ARG A 147 9.64 -9.80 -9.12
N PHE A 148 10.68 -9.64 -8.31
CA PHE A 148 11.87 -10.49 -8.30
C PHE A 148 12.07 -11.05 -6.88
N ARG A 149 12.73 -12.21 -6.75
CA ARG A 149 13.23 -12.66 -5.45
C ARG A 149 14.56 -11.96 -5.17
N MET A 150 14.71 -11.46 -3.96
CA MET A 150 15.97 -10.81 -3.56
C MET A 150 17.10 -11.83 -3.41
N SER A 151 16.79 -13.06 -3.00
CA SER A 151 17.74 -14.17 -2.92
C SER A 151 18.31 -14.61 -4.27
N ASP A 152 17.64 -14.28 -5.39
CA ASP A 152 18.12 -14.58 -6.74
C ASP A 152 19.06 -13.48 -7.29
N GLY A 153 19.51 -12.57 -6.43
CA GLY A 153 20.45 -11.51 -6.80
C GLY A 153 21.75 -12.06 -7.37
N VAL A 154 22.21 -11.45 -8.46
CA VAL A 154 23.43 -11.83 -9.18
C VAL A 154 24.55 -10.83 -8.94
N GLY A 155 25.80 -11.26 -9.17
CA GLY A 155 26.95 -10.35 -9.12
C GLY A 155 26.91 -9.35 -10.28
N TYR A 156 27.57 -8.20 -10.09
CA TYR A 156 27.61 -7.12 -11.10
C TYR A 156 28.06 -7.57 -12.49
N TRP A 157 28.97 -8.55 -12.55
CA TRP A 157 29.55 -9.07 -13.79
C TRP A 157 28.90 -10.37 -14.27
N ASP A 158 27.83 -10.83 -13.63
CA ASP A 158 27.18 -12.08 -14.00
C ASP A 158 26.49 -11.92 -15.38
N GLY A 159 26.87 -12.80 -16.31
CA GLY A 159 26.38 -12.77 -17.67
C GLY A 159 27.04 -11.76 -18.62
N GLU A 160 28.08 -11.02 -18.18
CA GLU A 160 28.75 -9.99 -18.97
C GLU A 160 29.99 -10.52 -19.72
N LEU A 161 30.35 -11.81 -19.63
CA LEU A 161 31.52 -12.45 -20.27
C LEU A 161 31.12 -13.49 -21.30
#